data_6919c2faa60253132e1b3a8aad643abb
#
_entry.id   6919c2faa60253132e1b3a8aad643abb
#
_cell.length_a   1.000
_cell.length_b   1.000
_cell.length_c   1.000
_cell.angle_alpha   90.00
_cell.angle_beta   90.00
_cell.angle_gamma   90.00
#
_symmetry.space_group_name_H-M   'P 1'
#
loop_
_entity.id
_entity.type
_entity.pdbx_description
1 polymer ?
#
loop_
_entity_poly.entity_id
_entity_poly.type
_entity_poly.pdbx_seq_one_letter_code
_entity_poly.pdbx_strand_id
1 'polypeptide(L)'
;QIGDVAVYAEECFAMGAHRLASPAMDNRSACALLVSILQDLPAVKDTVIAVFTTQEEVGCRGSQTAAYRIQPDIGIALDVTLCGDVPEDHKLAVNLGDGPAIKVMDAGSISNPELVAALHAAAKRAKVAVQREVLPYGGTDAKSMQTSRGGVPVCTVSIPCRNVHSPVETVDLRDMDGAKKVVLSYLNGK
;
A
#
# COMPACT_ATOMS: atom_id res chain seq x y z
N GLN A 1 -33.62 5.17 2.04
CA GLN A 1 -33.80 6.65 2.03
C GLN A 1 -32.66 7.32 1.28
N ILE A 2 -32.78 8.59 0.96
CA ILE A 2 -31.65 9.34 0.41
C ILE A 2 -30.53 9.34 1.45
N GLY A 3 -29.30 8.89 1.04
CA GLY A 3 -28.15 8.71 1.93
C GLY A 3 -27.93 7.28 2.41
N ASP A 4 -28.87 6.37 2.20
CA ASP A 4 -28.65 4.95 2.46
C ASP A 4 -27.65 4.38 1.45
N VAL A 5 -26.78 3.49 1.90
CA VAL A 5 -25.78 2.82 1.07
C VAL A 5 -26.21 1.40 0.76
N ALA A 6 -25.81 0.92 -0.40
CA ALA A 6 -25.94 -0.48 -0.79
C ALA A 6 -24.60 -0.98 -1.30
N VAL A 7 -24.24 -2.21 -0.93
CA VAL A 7 -23.02 -2.87 -1.36
C VAL A 7 -23.34 -4.26 -1.89
N TYR A 8 -22.45 -4.83 -2.70
CA TYR A 8 -22.58 -6.22 -3.12
C TYR A 8 -22.38 -7.14 -1.91
N ALA A 9 -23.26 -8.13 -1.76
CA ALA A 9 -23.22 -9.10 -0.66
C ALA A 9 -22.28 -10.27 -0.99
N GLU A 10 -21.04 -9.95 -1.38
CA GLU A 10 -20.04 -10.96 -1.69
C GLU A 10 -19.21 -11.30 -0.44
N GLU A 11 -18.87 -12.57 -0.31
CA GLU A 11 -17.98 -13.06 0.75
C GLU A 11 -16.54 -13.21 0.23
N CYS A 12 -15.59 -13.20 1.16
CA CYS A 12 -14.20 -13.51 0.85
C CYS A 12 -14.06 -14.98 0.48
N PHE A 13 -13.43 -15.28 -0.65
CA PHE A 13 -13.19 -16.64 -1.10
C PHE A 13 -11.77 -16.83 -1.63
N ALA A 14 -11.27 -18.07 -1.50
CA ALA A 14 -9.96 -18.44 -1.99
C ALA A 14 -9.99 -18.72 -3.50
N MET A 15 -9.01 -18.20 -4.23
CA MET A 15 -8.76 -18.47 -5.63
C MET A 15 -7.44 -19.23 -5.80
N GLY A 16 -7.52 -20.56 -5.80
CA GLY A 16 -6.33 -21.41 -5.79
C GLY A 16 -5.60 -21.38 -4.44
N ALA A 17 -4.29 -21.58 -4.46
CA ALA A 17 -3.51 -21.80 -3.23
C ALA A 17 -3.11 -20.50 -2.48
N HIS A 18 -3.03 -19.37 -3.19
CA HIS A 18 -2.40 -18.16 -2.63
C HIS A 18 -3.20 -16.88 -2.84
N ARG A 19 -4.33 -16.92 -3.53
CA ARG A 19 -5.11 -15.73 -3.86
C ARG A 19 -6.39 -15.68 -3.06
N LEU A 20 -6.78 -14.49 -2.67
CA LEU A 20 -8.06 -14.19 -2.06
C LEU A 20 -8.79 -13.14 -2.89
N ALA A 21 -10.07 -13.34 -3.09
CA ALA A 21 -10.95 -12.34 -3.67
C ALA A 21 -12.02 -11.93 -2.66
N SER A 22 -12.28 -10.64 -2.56
CA SER A 22 -13.28 -10.06 -1.66
C SER A 22 -13.58 -8.63 -2.07
N PRO A 23 -14.74 -8.08 -1.73
CA PRO A 23 -14.93 -6.64 -1.69
C PRO A 23 -13.96 -5.99 -0.70
N ALA A 24 -13.56 -4.75 -1.00
CA ALA A 24 -12.77 -3.90 -0.13
C ALA A 24 -11.41 -4.51 0.32
N MET A 25 -10.76 -5.28 -0.58
CA MET A 25 -9.32 -5.54 -0.43
C MET A 25 -8.54 -4.24 -0.45
N ASP A 26 -9.03 -3.27 -1.20
CA ASP A 26 -8.78 -1.85 -1.11
C ASP A 26 -9.65 -1.24 0.02
N ASN A 27 -9.11 -0.94 1.23
CA ASN A 27 -7.73 -1.20 1.61
C ASN A 27 -7.64 -2.11 2.85
N ARG A 28 -8.56 -3.08 3.01
CA ARG A 28 -8.54 -4.05 4.13
C ARG A 28 -7.29 -4.94 4.10
N SER A 29 -6.76 -5.23 2.90
CA SER A 29 -5.52 -6.00 2.75
C SER A 29 -4.34 -5.28 3.40
N ALA A 30 -4.17 -3.98 3.17
CA ALA A 30 -3.12 -3.21 3.81
C ALA A 30 -3.39 -2.96 5.30
N CYS A 31 -4.64 -2.87 5.73
CA CYS A 31 -4.96 -2.85 7.16
C CYS A 31 -4.52 -4.15 7.86
N ALA A 32 -4.82 -5.31 7.28
CA ALA A 32 -4.37 -6.59 7.80
C ALA A 32 -2.84 -6.72 7.77
N LEU A 33 -2.20 -6.23 6.70
CA LEU A 33 -0.75 -6.15 6.59
C LEU A 33 -0.15 -5.31 7.73
N LEU A 34 -0.70 -4.12 8.00
CA LEU A 34 -0.22 -3.23 9.05
C LEU A 34 -0.35 -3.88 10.44
N VAL A 35 -1.47 -4.53 10.73
CA VAL A 35 -1.63 -5.31 11.97
C VAL A 35 -0.56 -6.40 12.09
N SER A 36 -0.32 -7.14 11.00
CA SER A 36 0.69 -8.20 10.97
C SER A 36 2.12 -7.67 11.13
N ILE A 37 2.42 -6.48 10.58
CA ILE A 37 3.70 -5.79 10.80
C ILE A 37 3.86 -5.44 12.28
N LEU A 38 2.83 -4.86 12.91
CA LEU A 38 2.90 -4.47 14.33
C LEU A 38 3.09 -5.67 15.26
N GLN A 39 2.48 -6.82 14.95
CA GLN A 39 2.63 -8.04 15.73
C GLN A 39 4.07 -8.59 15.72
N ASP A 40 4.76 -8.45 14.59
CA ASP A 40 6.11 -8.97 14.40
C ASP A 40 7.19 -7.87 14.42
N LEU A 41 6.81 -6.64 14.82
CA LEU A 41 7.74 -5.51 14.87
C LEU A 41 8.83 -5.76 15.94
N PRO A 42 10.10 -5.86 15.55
CA PRO A 42 11.19 -6.00 16.52
C PRO A 42 11.40 -4.69 17.29
N ALA A 43 12.23 -4.74 18.31
CA ALA A 43 12.71 -3.51 18.95
C ALA A 43 13.48 -2.66 17.92
N VAL A 44 12.97 -1.47 17.65
CA VAL A 44 13.56 -0.49 16.72
C VAL A 44 13.98 0.76 17.48
N LYS A 45 14.94 1.53 16.93
CA LYS A 45 15.41 2.77 17.55
C LYS A 45 14.47 3.93 17.31
N ASP A 46 13.81 3.94 16.16
CA ASP A 46 12.91 5.02 15.76
C ASP A 46 11.51 4.83 16.39
N THR A 47 10.77 5.92 16.52
CA THR A 47 9.35 5.84 16.87
C THR A 47 8.55 5.45 15.64
N VAL A 48 7.83 4.34 15.72
CA VAL A 48 6.91 3.87 14.68
C VAL A 48 5.48 4.20 15.08
N ILE A 49 4.78 4.93 14.25
CA ILE A 49 3.38 5.30 14.46
C ILE A 49 2.55 4.67 13.35
N ALA A 50 1.74 3.69 13.70
CA ALA A 50 0.79 3.08 12.80
C ALA A 50 -0.53 3.88 12.80
N VAL A 51 -1.02 4.19 11.61
CA VAL A 51 -2.24 4.99 11.44
C VAL A 51 -3.19 4.27 10.49
N PHE A 52 -4.39 4.01 10.95
CA PHE A 52 -5.50 3.57 10.11
C PHE A 52 -6.33 4.80 9.75
N THR A 53 -6.21 5.24 8.53
CA THR A 53 -6.85 6.45 8.03
C THR A 53 -8.29 6.20 7.59
N THR A 54 -9.05 7.25 7.51
CA THR A 54 -10.42 7.24 7.00
C THR A 54 -10.53 8.13 5.77
N GLN A 55 -11.51 7.84 4.90
CA GLN A 55 -11.85 8.68 3.75
C GLN A 55 -10.67 8.85 2.76
N GLU A 56 -9.93 7.78 2.50
CA GLU A 56 -8.89 7.78 1.46
C GLU A 56 -9.54 8.01 0.09
N GLU A 57 -10.56 7.22 -0.26
CA GLU A 57 -11.28 7.17 -1.54
C GLU A 57 -11.97 8.49 -1.97
N VAL A 58 -12.10 9.41 -1.04
CA VAL A 58 -12.72 10.73 -1.28
C VAL A 58 -11.75 11.88 -1.06
N GLY A 59 -10.44 11.61 -1.14
CA GLY A 59 -9.38 12.61 -1.15
C GLY A 59 -8.39 12.54 0.00
N CYS A 60 -8.03 11.34 0.49
CA CYS A 60 -6.96 11.13 1.49
C CYS A 60 -7.12 12.00 2.76
N ARG A 61 -8.37 12.18 3.21
CA ARG A 61 -8.71 13.19 4.23
C ARG A 61 -8.16 12.83 5.61
N GLY A 62 -8.25 11.55 5.98
CA GLY A 62 -7.76 11.07 7.26
C GLY A 62 -6.25 11.20 7.39
N SER A 63 -5.50 10.83 6.37
CA SER A 63 -4.04 10.94 6.35
C SER A 63 -3.56 12.39 6.36
N GLN A 64 -4.29 13.30 5.70
CA GLN A 64 -3.98 14.71 5.74
C GLN A 64 -3.99 15.27 7.18
N THR A 65 -5.03 14.97 7.93
CA THR A 65 -5.17 15.46 9.32
C THR A 65 -4.21 14.75 10.27
N ALA A 66 -4.00 13.44 10.07
CA ALA A 66 -3.06 12.65 10.84
C ALA A 66 -1.62 13.12 10.64
N ALA A 67 -1.16 13.28 9.41
CA ALA A 67 0.19 13.75 9.11
C ALA A 67 0.44 15.17 9.65
N TYR A 68 -0.56 16.05 9.54
CA TYR A 68 -0.46 17.40 10.09
C TYR A 68 -0.24 17.38 11.61
N ARG A 69 -0.92 16.49 12.33
CA ARG A 69 -0.85 16.39 13.80
C ARG A 69 0.41 15.66 14.26
N ILE A 70 0.76 14.57 13.59
CA ILE A 70 1.89 13.67 13.96
C ILE A 70 3.22 14.33 13.64
N GLN A 71 3.33 15.04 12.51
CA GLN A 71 4.58 15.63 11.99
C GLN A 71 5.67 14.56 11.78
N PRO A 72 5.41 13.53 10.97
CA PRO A 72 6.37 12.46 10.80
C PRO A 72 7.60 12.93 10.00
N ASP A 73 8.78 12.40 10.32
CA ASP A 73 10.01 12.61 9.53
C ASP A 73 9.96 11.86 8.19
N ILE A 74 9.22 10.74 8.15
CA ILE A 74 9.04 9.89 6.97
C ILE A 74 7.62 9.33 6.99
N GLY A 75 6.97 9.29 5.83
CA GLY A 75 5.68 8.65 5.63
C GLY A 75 5.80 7.43 4.71
N ILE A 76 5.27 6.29 5.13
CA ILE A 76 5.10 5.11 4.27
C ILE A 76 3.63 4.78 4.20
N ALA A 77 3.04 4.90 3.02
CA ALA A 77 1.70 4.42 2.76
C ALA A 77 1.73 2.91 2.45
N LEU A 78 0.77 2.18 2.97
CA LEU A 78 0.49 0.81 2.59
C LEU A 78 -0.86 0.81 1.87
N ASP A 79 -0.86 0.40 0.62
CA ASP A 79 -2.05 0.49 -0.20
C ASP A 79 -2.08 -0.61 -1.26
N VAL A 80 -3.19 -0.79 -1.96
CA VAL A 80 -3.22 -1.63 -3.14
C VAL A 80 -2.75 -0.87 -4.38
N THR A 81 -2.47 -1.58 -5.46
CA THR A 81 -2.24 -0.99 -6.77
C THR A 81 -2.77 -1.87 -7.88
N LEU A 82 -3.10 -1.23 -9.00
CA LEU A 82 -3.62 -1.89 -10.19
C LEU A 82 -2.57 -2.81 -10.84
N CYS A 83 -3.03 -3.97 -11.30
CA CYS A 83 -2.22 -4.91 -12.06
C CYS A 83 -2.38 -4.69 -13.56
N GLY A 84 -1.27 -4.84 -14.31
CA GLY A 84 -1.25 -4.81 -15.77
C GLY A 84 -1.46 -6.17 -16.42
N ASP A 85 -1.59 -7.24 -15.65
CA ASP A 85 -1.78 -8.62 -16.10
C ASP A 85 -3.27 -9.01 -16.21
N VAL A 86 -4.11 -8.05 -16.55
CA VAL A 86 -5.54 -8.19 -16.82
C VAL A 86 -5.85 -7.86 -18.28
N PRO A 87 -6.96 -8.36 -18.85
CA PRO A 87 -7.31 -8.11 -20.25
C PRO A 87 -7.88 -6.69 -20.46
N GLU A 88 -7.13 -5.67 -20.10
CA GLU A 88 -7.47 -4.26 -20.26
C GLU A 88 -6.37 -3.53 -21.05
N ASP A 89 -6.70 -2.35 -21.61
CA ASP A 89 -5.78 -1.57 -22.45
C ASP A 89 -4.62 -0.91 -21.68
N HIS A 90 -4.65 -0.95 -20.35
CA HIS A 90 -3.65 -0.29 -19.52
C HIS A 90 -2.41 -1.18 -19.32
N LYS A 91 -1.33 -0.85 -20.01
CA LYS A 91 -0.02 -1.52 -19.83
C LYS A 91 0.66 -1.01 -18.55
N LEU A 92 0.24 -1.52 -17.41
CA LEU A 92 0.94 -1.29 -16.14
C LEU A 92 2.02 -2.36 -15.96
N ALA A 93 3.13 -1.96 -15.33
CA ALA A 93 4.28 -2.85 -15.14
C ALA A 93 4.12 -3.82 -13.95
N VAL A 94 3.09 -3.64 -13.10
CA VAL A 94 2.88 -4.44 -11.90
C VAL A 94 1.98 -5.63 -12.21
N ASN A 95 2.40 -6.82 -11.78
CA ASN A 95 1.67 -8.07 -11.94
C ASN A 95 1.34 -8.69 -10.58
N LEU A 96 0.23 -9.41 -10.52
CA LEU A 96 -0.18 -10.15 -9.33
C LEU A 96 0.71 -11.39 -9.11
N GLY A 97 1.31 -11.51 -7.93
CA GLY A 97 2.14 -12.64 -7.54
C GLY A 97 3.63 -12.49 -7.82
N ASP A 98 4.07 -11.36 -8.41
CA ASP A 98 5.48 -11.08 -8.69
C ASP A 98 6.17 -10.28 -7.56
N GLY A 99 5.51 -10.17 -6.41
CA GLY A 99 5.96 -9.45 -5.23
C GLY A 99 5.32 -8.07 -5.09
N PRO A 100 5.43 -7.43 -3.91
CA PRO A 100 4.92 -6.09 -3.68
C PRO A 100 5.61 -5.07 -4.58
N ALA A 101 4.95 -3.95 -4.84
CA ALA A 101 5.54 -2.88 -5.63
C ALA A 101 6.04 -1.74 -4.74
N ILE A 102 7.20 -1.18 -5.08
CA ILE A 102 7.70 0.07 -4.49
C ILE A 102 7.38 1.17 -5.48
N LYS A 103 6.51 2.07 -5.07
CA LYS A 103 5.99 3.14 -5.91
C LYS A 103 7.04 4.22 -6.12
N VAL A 104 7.31 4.54 -7.37
CA VAL A 104 8.14 5.68 -7.78
C VAL A 104 7.29 6.95 -7.85
N MET A 105 6.11 6.83 -8.46
CA MET A 105 5.14 7.93 -8.53
C MET A 105 3.74 7.45 -8.88
N ASP A 106 2.77 8.27 -8.52
CA ASP A 106 1.40 8.24 -9.04
C ASP A 106 0.95 9.66 -9.43
N ALA A 107 -0.33 9.85 -9.77
CA ALA A 107 -0.83 11.18 -10.13
C ALA A 107 -0.87 12.16 -8.94
N GLY A 108 -0.81 11.65 -7.72
CA GLY A 108 -0.89 12.45 -6.49
C GLY A 108 0.43 12.68 -5.77
N SER A 109 1.43 11.83 -6.00
CA SER A 109 2.70 11.86 -5.25
C SER A 109 3.90 11.43 -6.09
N ILE A 110 5.07 11.96 -5.74
CA ILE A 110 6.37 11.49 -6.22
C ILE A 110 7.15 11.03 -5.00
N SER A 111 7.48 9.74 -4.97
CA SER A 111 8.20 9.16 -3.84
C SER A 111 9.60 9.76 -3.69
N ASN A 112 10.04 9.90 -2.45
CA ASN A 112 11.41 10.35 -2.16
C ASN A 112 12.42 9.31 -2.69
N PRO A 113 13.39 9.68 -3.55
CA PRO A 113 14.31 8.73 -4.18
C PRO A 113 15.18 7.95 -3.18
N GLU A 114 15.58 8.57 -2.07
CA GLU A 114 16.39 7.92 -1.04
C GLU A 114 15.56 6.86 -0.31
N LEU A 115 14.29 7.15 -0.03
CA LEU A 115 13.37 6.22 0.60
C LEU A 115 13.05 5.03 -0.34
N VAL A 116 12.84 5.30 -1.63
CA VAL A 116 12.69 4.24 -2.66
C VAL A 116 13.93 3.34 -2.68
N ALA A 117 15.13 3.92 -2.70
CA ALA A 117 16.38 3.16 -2.68
C ALA A 117 16.54 2.34 -1.38
N ALA A 118 16.17 2.91 -0.23
CA ALA A 118 16.24 2.22 1.06
C ALA A 118 15.27 1.04 1.13
N LEU A 119 14.05 1.17 0.60
CA LEU A 119 13.07 0.08 0.54
C LEU A 119 13.53 -1.03 -0.42
N HIS A 120 14.12 -0.69 -1.58
CA HIS A 120 14.75 -1.70 -2.46
C HIS A 120 15.92 -2.42 -1.78
N ALA A 121 16.74 -1.71 -1.02
CA ALA A 121 17.82 -2.32 -0.24
C ALA A 121 17.25 -3.25 0.87
N ALA A 122 16.17 -2.85 1.52
CA ALA A 122 15.46 -3.68 2.49
C ALA A 122 14.88 -4.96 1.86
N ALA A 123 14.27 -4.85 0.69
CA ALA A 123 13.78 -6.00 -0.08
C ALA A 123 14.90 -6.98 -0.40
N LYS A 124 16.07 -6.48 -0.83
CA LYS A 124 17.25 -7.30 -1.09
C LYS A 124 17.74 -8.03 0.17
N ARG A 125 17.80 -7.34 1.32
CA ARG A 125 18.17 -7.97 2.61
C ARG A 125 17.18 -9.05 3.01
N ALA A 126 15.89 -8.80 2.82
CA ALA A 126 14.81 -9.73 3.12
C ALA A 126 14.66 -10.86 2.07
N LYS A 127 15.44 -10.83 0.98
CA LYS A 127 15.34 -11.76 -0.16
C LYS A 127 13.94 -11.81 -0.76
N VAL A 128 13.29 -10.67 -0.85
CA VAL A 128 11.96 -10.49 -1.45
C VAL A 128 12.12 -9.90 -2.84
N ALA A 129 11.48 -10.51 -3.83
CA ALA A 129 11.30 -9.90 -5.14
C ALA A 129 10.32 -8.73 -5.01
N VAL A 130 10.65 -7.59 -5.60
CA VAL A 130 9.79 -6.40 -5.61
C VAL A 130 9.71 -5.82 -7.00
N GLN A 131 8.59 -5.23 -7.29
CA GLN A 131 8.32 -4.56 -8.55
C GLN A 131 8.53 -3.04 -8.39
N ARG A 132 8.72 -2.33 -9.50
CA ARG A 132 8.69 -0.86 -9.53
C ARG A 132 7.38 -0.39 -10.11
N GLU A 133 6.78 0.59 -9.46
CA GLU A 133 5.49 1.12 -9.86
C GLU A 133 5.58 2.56 -10.32
N VAL A 134 5.03 2.81 -11.52
CA VAL A 134 4.67 4.14 -12.01
C VAL A 134 3.21 4.05 -12.43
N LEU A 135 2.34 4.74 -11.72
CA LEU A 135 0.90 4.76 -11.96
C LEU A 135 0.49 6.17 -12.45
N PRO A 136 0.15 6.36 -13.72
CA PRO A 136 -0.09 7.70 -14.26
C PRO A 136 -1.41 8.34 -13.80
N TYR A 137 -2.19 7.64 -13.01
CA TYR A 137 -3.47 8.09 -12.44
C TYR A 137 -3.61 7.57 -10.99
N GLY A 138 -4.69 7.98 -10.30
CA GLY A 138 -4.93 7.61 -8.92
C GLY A 138 -3.95 8.25 -7.93
N GLY A 139 -3.95 7.77 -6.73
CA GLY A 139 -3.09 8.23 -5.64
C GLY A 139 -3.25 7.34 -4.43
N THR A 140 -2.55 7.66 -3.37
CA THR A 140 -2.62 7.00 -2.06
C THR A 140 -2.51 8.05 -0.97
N ASP A 141 -2.60 7.66 0.28
CA ASP A 141 -2.36 8.53 1.43
C ASP A 141 -0.98 9.23 1.40
N ALA A 142 -0.02 8.72 0.62
CA ALA A 142 1.27 9.40 0.41
C ALA A 142 1.12 10.83 -0.13
N LYS A 143 0.11 11.07 -0.98
CA LYS A 143 -0.20 12.39 -1.53
C LYS A 143 -0.41 13.43 -0.44
N SER A 144 -1.22 13.14 0.54
CA SER A 144 -1.55 14.08 1.60
C SER A 144 -0.45 14.20 2.65
N MET A 145 0.26 13.09 2.94
CA MET A 145 1.44 13.12 3.80
C MET A 145 2.54 13.97 3.19
N GLN A 146 2.83 13.82 1.89
CA GLN A 146 3.90 14.55 1.20
C GLN A 146 3.77 16.06 1.31
N THR A 147 2.54 16.57 1.26
CA THR A 147 2.26 18.01 1.30
C THR A 147 1.94 18.54 2.69
N SER A 148 2.09 17.71 3.73
CA SER A 148 1.81 18.13 5.10
C SER A 148 2.86 19.11 5.61
N ARG A 149 2.42 20.24 6.17
CA ARG A 149 3.27 21.31 6.74
C ARG A 149 4.37 21.76 5.78
N GLY A 150 5.64 21.53 6.11
CA GLY A 150 6.81 21.86 5.29
C GLY A 150 7.19 20.76 4.28
N GLY A 151 6.40 19.72 4.17
CA GLY A 151 6.65 18.56 3.35
C GLY A 151 7.24 17.38 4.14
N VAL A 152 6.87 16.16 3.74
CA VAL A 152 7.34 14.90 4.34
C VAL A 152 7.86 14.00 3.22
N PRO A 153 9.07 13.43 3.34
CA PRO A 153 9.54 12.36 2.46
C PRO A 153 8.60 11.16 2.54
N VAL A 154 8.05 10.74 1.41
CA VAL A 154 7.08 9.64 1.37
C VAL A 154 7.45 8.58 0.37
N CYS A 155 6.92 7.38 0.58
CA CYS A 155 6.86 6.32 -0.41
C CYS A 155 5.63 5.45 -0.14
N THR A 156 5.12 4.77 -1.17
CA THR A 156 4.10 3.74 -1.01
C THR A 156 4.71 2.36 -1.26
N VAL A 157 4.41 1.41 -0.38
CA VAL A 157 4.61 -0.02 -0.61
C VAL A 157 3.25 -0.59 -0.98
N SER A 158 3.10 -0.95 -2.25
CA SER A 158 1.83 -1.32 -2.84
C SER A 158 1.66 -2.84 -2.89
N ILE A 159 0.44 -3.30 -2.58
CA ILE A 159 0.00 -4.69 -2.76
C ILE A 159 -0.63 -4.78 -4.15
N PRO A 160 -0.08 -5.58 -5.09
CA PRO A 160 -0.74 -5.81 -6.37
C PRO A 160 -2.16 -6.35 -6.18
N CYS A 161 -3.12 -5.73 -6.83
CA CYS A 161 -4.53 -6.11 -6.75
C CYS A 161 -5.19 -6.05 -8.13
N ARG A 162 -5.89 -7.10 -8.50
CA ARG A 162 -6.76 -7.11 -9.70
C ARG A 162 -8.15 -6.66 -9.35
N ASN A 163 -8.83 -6.08 -10.32
CA ASN A 163 -10.23 -5.67 -10.22
C ASN A 163 -10.48 -4.67 -9.07
N VAL A 164 -9.53 -3.76 -8.81
CA VAL A 164 -9.66 -2.70 -7.81
C VAL A 164 -10.94 -1.91 -8.03
N HIS A 165 -11.61 -1.49 -6.95
CA HIS A 165 -12.93 -0.83 -6.96
C HIS A 165 -14.06 -1.71 -7.51
N SER A 166 -13.96 -3.03 -7.34
CA SER A 166 -14.99 -3.98 -7.72
C SER A 166 -15.36 -4.92 -6.56
N PRO A 167 -16.45 -5.69 -6.68
CA PRO A 167 -16.83 -6.66 -5.64
C PRO A 167 -15.86 -7.85 -5.49
N VAL A 168 -14.94 -8.03 -6.42
CA VAL A 168 -14.05 -9.21 -6.51
C VAL A 168 -12.58 -8.81 -6.61
N GLU A 169 -12.19 -7.83 -5.85
CA GLU A 169 -10.79 -7.41 -5.73
C GLU A 169 -9.94 -8.59 -5.28
N THR A 170 -8.85 -8.82 -6.01
CA THR A 170 -8.06 -10.04 -5.84
C THR A 170 -6.62 -9.71 -5.51
N VAL A 171 -6.13 -10.23 -4.39
CA VAL A 171 -4.74 -10.10 -3.94
C VAL A 171 -4.05 -11.47 -3.85
N ASP A 172 -2.72 -11.48 -3.93
CA ASP A 172 -1.91 -12.67 -3.67
C ASP A 172 -1.26 -12.55 -2.28
N LEU A 173 -1.45 -13.56 -1.44
CA LEU A 173 -0.93 -13.56 -0.07
C LEU A 173 0.61 -13.53 -0.01
N ARG A 174 1.28 -13.98 -1.09
CA ARG A 174 2.75 -13.92 -1.17
C ARG A 174 3.24 -12.49 -1.37
N ASP A 175 2.49 -11.66 -2.09
CA ASP A 175 2.80 -10.23 -2.26
C ASP A 175 2.62 -9.49 -0.92
N MET A 176 1.57 -9.81 -0.18
CA MET A 176 1.35 -9.26 1.17
C MET A 176 2.45 -9.68 2.15
N ASP A 177 2.84 -10.96 2.17
CA ASP A 177 3.95 -11.44 3.00
C ASP A 177 5.28 -10.77 2.58
N GLY A 178 5.48 -10.59 1.28
CA GLY A 178 6.61 -9.85 0.73
C GLY A 178 6.64 -8.40 1.23
N ALA A 179 5.52 -7.68 1.15
CA ALA A 179 5.39 -6.31 1.64
C ALA A 179 5.71 -6.21 3.15
N LYS A 180 5.18 -7.13 3.96
CA LYS A 180 5.52 -7.24 5.38
C LYS A 180 7.02 -7.36 5.62
N LYS A 181 7.67 -8.31 4.94
CA LYS A 181 9.12 -8.55 5.08
C LYS A 181 9.94 -7.34 4.67
N VAL A 182 9.55 -6.64 3.61
CA VAL A 182 10.23 -5.42 3.15
C VAL A 182 10.15 -4.33 4.22
N VAL A 183 8.95 -4.05 4.73
CA VAL A 183 8.75 -3.00 5.74
C VAL A 183 9.47 -3.33 7.04
N LEU A 184 9.36 -4.56 7.54
CA LEU A 184 10.09 -4.99 8.75
C LEU A 184 11.61 -4.91 8.55
N SER A 185 12.13 -5.33 7.39
CA SER A 185 13.56 -5.21 7.06
C SER A 185 14.01 -3.76 6.96
N TYR A 186 13.16 -2.85 6.47
CA TYR A 186 13.45 -1.42 6.44
C TYR A 186 13.54 -0.84 7.85
N LEU A 187 12.56 -1.13 8.70
CA LEU A 187 12.51 -0.63 10.09
C LEU A 187 13.65 -1.17 10.96
N ASN A 188 14.06 -2.42 10.75
CA ASN A 188 15.16 -3.06 11.51
C ASN A 188 16.56 -2.67 11.01
N GLY A 189 16.68 -2.12 9.83
CA GLY A 189 17.96 -1.80 9.19
C GLY A 189 18.40 -0.34 9.30
N LYS A 190 17.74 0.46 10.14
CA LYS A 190 18.05 1.86 10.42
C LYS A 190 18.92 2.05 11.66
#